data_76a51adf9dc8923e7e248d51057744e4
#
_entry.id   76a51adf9dc8923e7e248d51057744e4
#
_cell.length_a   1.000
_cell.length_b   1.000
_cell.length_c   1.000
_cell.angle_alpha   90.00
_cell.angle_beta   90.00
_cell.angle_gamma   90.00
#
_symmetry.space_group_name_H-M   'P 1'
#
loop_
_entity.id
_entity.type
_entity.pdbx_description
1 polymer ?
#
loop_
_entity_poly.entity_id
_entity_poly.type
_entity_poly.pdbx_seq_one_letter_code
_entity_poly.pdbx_strand_id
1 'polypeptide(L)'
;MVALALGLIIKLHLLSGLLAGLLVFKLVDVLTPWLRLRALGRDGPRVLAVTLIASTVIAALVGIGIGIATLLQNSGESVPLLMQRMAQIIEDARAILPAGLQAYVPEDGETLRRAIAEWLRSNAGSLQLAGRGIGRSAIHVLMGMVIGALLSMQKAANPHERRALTEQIARHTARLATAFQRVVFAQFWISLINTFFTWLYLDVVLRLFGVDVPLVKILVILTFIVGLLPIIGNLISNTAIVVVCLSEGLPVAAASLVYLVVVHKLEYFLNARIIGSHINARAWELLVAMLVMEAAFGITGLIAAPIFYAYFKEELREKGLA
;
A
#
# COMPACT_ATOMS: atom_id res chain seq x y z
N MET A 1 -31.23 -2.79 -4.37
CA MET A 1 -30.23 -2.74 -5.45
C MET A 1 -28.80 -2.54 -4.90
N VAL A 2 -28.51 -1.45 -4.17
CA VAL A 2 -27.15 -1.21 -3.61
C VAL A 2 -26.71 -2.32 -2.66
N ALA A 3 -27.58 -2.77 -1.74
CA ALA A 3 -27.28 -3.88 -0.83
C ALA A 3 -27.03 -5.22 -1.57
N LEU A 4 -27.76 -5.47 -2.65
CA LEU A 4 -27.54 -6.64 -3.52
C LEU A 4 -26.19 -6.54 -4.25
N ALA A 5 -25.83 -5.36 -4.78
CA ALA A 5 -24.55 -5.14 -5.43
C ALA A 5 -23.38 -5.30 -4.44
N LEU A 6 -23.52 -4.74 -3.22
CA LEU A 6 -22.53 -4.93 -2.14
C LEU A 6 -22.42 -6.41 -1.73
N GLY A 7 -23.54 -7.10 -1.56
CA GLY A 7 -23.54 -8.54 -1.27
C GLY A 7 -22.86 -9.37 -2.37
N LEU A 8 -23.05 -9.01 -3.63
CA LEU A 8 -22.39 -9.66 -4.76
C LEU A 8 -20.87 -9.39 -4.79
N ILE A 9 -20.46 -8.16 -4.52
CA ILE A 9 -19.05 -7.76 -4.40
C ILE A 9 -18.36 -8.55 -3.28
N ILE A 10 -19.06 -8.71 -2.14
CA ILE A 10 -18.58 -9.50 -1.01
C ILE A 10 -18.42 -10.96 -1.42
N LYS A 11 -19.49 -11.58 -1.94
CA LYS A 11 -19.51 -13.01 -2.29
C LYS A 11 -18.50 -13.37 -3.38
N LEU A 12 -18.24 -12.49 -4.32
CA LEU A 12 -17.34 -12.72 -5.46
C LEU A 12 -15.90 -12.21 -5.22
N HIS A 13 -15.60 -11.67 -4.05
CA HIS A 13 -14.28 -11.06 -3.74
C HIS A 13 -13.82 -10.02 -4.75
N LEU A 14 -14.75 -9.23 -5.31
CA LEU A 14 -14.48 -8.24 -6.38
C LEU A 14 -14.00 -6.89 -5.85
N LEU A 15 -13.83 -6.73 -4.54
CA LEU A 15 -13.48 -5.45 -3.92
C LEU A 15 -12.15 -4.88 -4.46
N SER A 16 -11.14 -5.73 -4.64
CA SER A 16 -9.85 -5.32 -5.22
C SER A 16 -9.99 -4.79 -6.65
N GLY A 17 -10.81 -5.45 -7.47
CA GLY A 17 -11.12 -5.00 -8.83
C GLY A 17 -11.90 -3.68 -8.84
N LEU A 18 -12.87 -3.51 -7.95
CA LEU A 18 -13.62 -2.25 -7.81
C LEU A 18 -12.69 -1.08 -7.46
N LEU A 19 -11.81 -1.26 -6.47
CA LEU A 19 -10.87 -0.22 -6.07
C LEU A 19 -9.89 0.12 -7.19
N ALA A 20 -9.36 -0.87 -7.89
CA ALA A 20 -8.47 -0.67 -9.04
C ALA A 20 -9.16 0.05 -10.20
N GLY A 21 -10.42 -0.31 -10.48
CA GLY A 21 -11.24 0.37 -11.49
C GLY A 21 -11.52 1.83 -11.15
N LEU A 22 -11.88 2.11 -9.89
CA LEU A 22 -12.07 3.48 -9.40
C LEU A 22 -10.77 4.29 -9.47
N LEU A 23 -9.63 3.67 -9.16
CA LEU A 23 -8.32 4.31 -9.24
C LEU A 23 -8.03 4.78 -10.66
N VAL A 24 -8.12 3.88 -11.64
CA VAL A 24 -7.88 4.21 -13.05
C VAL A 24 -8.87 5.25 -13.53
N PHE A 25 -10.16 5.08 -13.24
CA PHE A 25 -11.20 6.03 -13.61
C PHE A 25 -10.87 7.45 -13.11
N LYS A 26 -10.50 7.59 -11.84
CA LYS A 26 -10.14 8.88 -11.24
C LYS A 26 -8.80 9.43 -11.70
N LEU A 27 -7.81 8.58 -11.93
CA LEU A 27 -6.52 9.02 -12.50
C LEU A 27 -6.71 9.60 -13.91
N VAL A 28 -7.53 8.97 -14.74
CA VAL A 28 -7.86 9.51 -16.07
C VAL A 28 -8.54 10.87 -15.94
N ASP A 29 -9.49 11.03 -15.02
CA ASP A 29 -10.18 12.31 -14.81
C ASP A 29 -9.21 13.41 -14.36
N VAL A 30 -8.22 13.09 -13.51
CA VAL A 30 -7.21 14.03 -13.02
C VAL A 30 -6.17 14.37 -14.09
N LEU A 31 -5.72 13.39 -14.88
CA LEU A 31 -4.69 13.56 -15.90
C LEU A 31 -5.23 14.26 -17.16
N THR A 32 -6.49 14.02 -17.53
CA THR A 32 -7.11 14.56 -18.76
C THR A 32 -6.97 16.09 -18.88
N PRO A 33 -7.21 16.93 -17.85
CA PRO A 33 -7.04 18.39 -17.96
C PRO A 33 -5.60 18.81 -18.26
N TRP A 34 -4.61 18.09 -17.72
CA TRP A 34 -3.17 18.37 -17.90
C TRP A 34 -2.68 18.02 -19.31
N LEU A 35 -3.36 17.05 -19.96
CA LEU A 35 -3.02 16.54 -21.28
C LEU A 35 -3.80 17.24 -22.41
N ARG A 36 -4.53 18.32 -22.13
CA ARG A 36 -5.27 19.10 -23.12
C ARG A 36 -4.31 19.88 -24.02
N LEU A 37 -3.78 19.22 -25.03
CA LEU A 37 -3.03 19.85 -26.10
C LEU A 37 -3.99 20.23 -27.22
N ARG A 38 -3.82 21.45 -27.83
CA ARG A 38 -4.69 21.96 -28.90
C ARG A 38 -4.81 21.02 -30.12
N ALA A 39 -3.81 20.14 -30.31
CA ALA A 39 -3.73 19.20 -31.44
C ALA A 39 -4.57 17.90 -31.27
N LEU A 40 -5.05 17.58 -30.06
CA LEU A 40 -5.59 16.24 -29.75
C LEU A 40 -7.10 16.08 -29.92
N GLY A 41 -7.82 17.10 -30.34
CA GLY A 41 -9.28 17.03 -30.45
C GLY A 41 -9.99 16.79 -29.11
N ARG A 42 -11.28 16.47 -29.13
CA ARG A 42 -12.14 16.42 -27.92
C ARG A 42 -11.88 15.20 -27.03
N ASP A 43 -11.63 14.04 -27.61
CA ASP A 43 -11.47 12.76 -26.89
C ASP A 43 -9.99 12.35 -26.73
N GLY A 44 -9.08 12.97 -27.48
CA GLY A 44 -7.65 12.66 -27.49
C GLY A 44 -6.94 12.72 -26.12
N PRO A 45 -7.18 13.73 -25.27
CA PRO A 45 -6.58 13.80 -23.95
C PRO A 45 -6.94 12.61 -23.03
N ARG A 46 -8.17 12.09 -23.14
CA ARG A 46 -8.60 10.90 -22.37
C ARG A 46 -7.91 9.64 -22.86
N VAL A 47 -7.85 9.45 -24.18
CA VAL A 47 -7.12 8.30 -24.77
C VAL A 47 -5.66 8.35 -24.35
N LEU A 48 -5.03 9.51 -24.42
CA LEU A 48 -3.64 9.68 -24.00
C LEU A 48 -3.45 9.37 -22.50
N ALA A 49 -4.36 9.83 -21.64
CA ALA A 49 -4.32 9.53 -20.20
C ALA A 49 -4.43 8.01 -19.93
N VAL A 50 -5.37 7.33 -20.60
CA VAL A 50 -5.51 5.86 -20.48
C VAL A 50 -4.25 5.15 -20.97
N THR A 51 -3.69 5.57 -22.11
CA THR A 51 -2.45 4.98 -22.66
C THR A 51 -1.28 5.17 -21.70
N LEU A 52 -1.10 6.36 -21.13
CA LEU A 52 -0.04 6.63 -20.13
C LEU A 52 -0.19 5.75 -18.89
N ILE A 53 -1.40 5.64 -18.35
CA ILE A 53 -1.65 4.78 -17.18
C ILE A 53 -1.37 3.32 -17.52
N ALA A 54 -1.87 2.84 -18.65
CA ALA A 54 -1.64 1.45 -19.09
C ALA A 54 -0.15 1.18 -19.29
N SER A 55 0.59 2.09 -19.96
CA SER A 55 2.04 1.97 -20.16
C SER A 55 2.80 1.95 -18.83
N THR A 56 2.41 2.81 -17.88
CA THR A 56 3.03 2.85 -16.54
C THR A 56 2.81 1.54 -15.78
N VAL A 57 1.59 0.99 -15.83
CA VAL A 57 1.26 -0.28 -15.18
C VAL A 57 2.04 -1.44 -15.82
N ILE A 58 2.08 -1.49 -17.15
CA ILE A 58 2.84 -2.53 -17.87
C ILE A 58 4.33 -2.41 -17.53
N ALA A 59 4.90 -1.19 -17.57
CA ALA A 59 6.29 -0.97 -17.23
C ALA A 59 6.60 -1.38 -15.77
N ALA A 60 5.70 -1.08 -14.83
CA ALA A 60 5.84 -1.50 -13.43
C ALA A 60 5.80 -3.03 -13.29
N LEU A 61 4.86 -3.71 -13.94
CA LEU A 61 4.76 -5.17 -13.91
C LEU A 61 6.00 -5.85 -14.52
N VAL A 62 6.46 -5.34 -15.65
CA VAL A 62 7.70 -5.83 -16.32
C VAL A 62 8.91 -5.56 -15.42
N GLY A 63 9.03 -4.36 -14.84
CA GLY A 63 10.12 -4.01 -13.93
C GLY A 63 10.15 -4.88 -12.68
N ILE A 64 9.00 -5.17 -12.08
CA ILE A 64 8.87 -6.12 -10.95
C ILE A 64 9.29 -7.53 -11.40
N GLY A 65 8.84 -7.99 -12.56
CA GLY A 65 9.20 -9.31 -13.11
C GLY A 65 10.71 -9.44 -13.34
N ILE A 66 11.34 -8.44 -13.96
CA ILE A 66 12.79 -8.40 -14.16
C ILE A 66 13.52 -8.33 -12.81
N GLY A 67 13.06 -7.48 -11.88
CA GLY A 67 13.64 -7.36 -10.54
C GLY A 67 13.63 -8.69 -9.78
N ILE A 68 12.52 -9.41 -9.81
CA ILE A 68 12.42 -10.75 -9.19
C ILE A 68 13.36 -11.75 -9.91
N ALA A 69 13.38 -11.73 -11.24
CA ALA A 69 14.25 -12.63 -12.02
C ALA A 69 15.73 -12.38 -11.72
N THR A 70 16.17 -11.13 -11.66
CA THR A 70 17.55 -10.76 -11.32
C THR A 70 17.91 -11.13 -9.88
N LEU A 71 16.98 -10.93 -8.93
CA LEU A 71 17.19 -11.36 -7.55
C LEU A 71 17.36 -12.88 -7.46
N LEU A 72 16.53 -13.66 -8.17
CA LEU A 72 16.63 -15.12 -8.18
C LEU A 72 17.92 -15.62 -8.84
N GLN A 73 18.38 -14.97 -9.93
CA GLN A 73 19.64 -15.32 -10.60
C GLN A 73 20.87 -14.98 -9.76
N ASN A 74 20.87 -13.85 -9.08
CA ASN A 74 22.02 -13.38 -8.27
C ASN A 74 22.03 -13.94 -6.85
N SER A 75 21.01 -14.71 -6.44
CA SER A 75 20.91 -15.28 -5.09
C SER A 75 22.04 -16.26 -4.77
N GLY A 76 22.67 -16.85 -5.77
CA GLY A 76 23.78 -17.80 -5.56
C GLY A 76 25.02 -17.20 -4.93
N GLU A 77 25.29 -15.90 -5.14
CA GLU A 77 26.48 -15.22 -4.59
C GLU A 77 26.15 -14.34 -3.37
N SER A 78 24.93 -13.79 -3.34
CA SER A 78 24.52 -12.84 -2.29
C SER A 78 24.07 -13.52 -1.00
N VAL A 79 23.47 -14.70 -1.08
CA VAL A 79 22.94 -15.43 0.09
C VAL A 79 24.04 -15.85 1.08
N PRO A 80 25.18 -16.44 0.64
CA PRO A 80 26.29 -16.75 1.55
C PRO A 80 26.83 -15.51 2.28
N LEU A 81 26.98 -14.40 1.57
CA LEU A 81 27.47 -13.13 2.14
C LEU A 81 26.48 -12.56 3.17
N LEU A 82 25.20 -12.58 2.88
CA LEU A 82 24.15 -12.17 3.82
C LEU A 82 24.13 -13.08 5.05
N MET A 83 24.24 -14.39 4.86
CA MET A 83 24.31 -15.35 5.97
C MET A 83 25.52 -15.12 6.86
N GLN A 84 26.68 -14.81 6.27
CA GLN A 84 27.91 -14.51 7.00
C GLN A 84 27.77 -13.22 7.82
N ARG A 85 27.19 -12.17 7.24
CA ARG A 85 26.87 -10.92 7.97
C ARG A 85 25.84 -11.15 9.07
N MET A 86 24.78 -11.92 8.82
CA MET A 86 23.78 -12.26 9.84
C MET A 86 24.40 -13.06 11.01
N ALA A 87 25.31 -14.00 10.75
CA ALA A 87 26.04 -14.73 11.80
C ALA A 87 26.83 -13.76 12.66
N GLN A 88 27.57 -12.84 12.07
CA GLN A 88 28.35 -11.82 12.77
C GLN A 88 27.48 -10.91 13.65
N ILE A 89 26.32 -10.47 13.12
CA ILE A 89 25.34 -9.64 13.85
C ILE A 89 24.77 -10.41 15.06
N ILE A 90 24.49 -11.70 14.91
CA ILE A 90 23.99 -12.55 15.99
C ILE A 90 25.04 -12.66 17.10
N GLU A 91 26.32 -12.86 16.74
CA GLU A 91 27.44 -12.97 17.67
C GLU A 91 27.64 -11.64 18.43
N ASP A 92 27.67 -10.52 17.73
CA ASP A 92 27.76 -9.17 18.31
C ASP A 92 26.57 -8.85 19.21
N ALA A 93 25.35 -9.20 18.80
CA ALA A 93 24.15 -9.00 19.58
C ALA A 93 24.15 -9.81 20.87
N ARG A 94 24.61 -11.05 20.82
CA ARG A 94 24.75 -11.91 22.01
C ARG A 94 25.76 -11.35 23.03
N ALA A 95 26.84 -10.74 22.55
CA ALA A 95 27.86 -10.14 23.41
C ALA A 95 27.33 -8.94 24.22
N ILE A 96 26.32 -8.24 23.69
CA ILE A 96 25.76 -7.02 24.30
C ILE A 96 24.49 -7.33 25.12
N LEU A 97 23.78 -8.42 24.83
CA LEU A 97 22.52 -8.76 25.47
C LEU A 97 22.68 -9.33 26.88
N PRO A 98 21.84 -8.94 27.86
CA PRO A 98 21.77 -9.59 29.18
C PRO A 98 21.49 -11.09 29.05
N ALA A 99 22.06 -11.88 29.96
CA ALA A 99 21.98 -13.35 29.94
C ALA A 99 20.52 -13.90 29.82
N GLY A 100 19.53 -13.21 30.37
CA GLY A 100 18.11 -13.60 30.27
C GLY A 100 17.51 -13.44 28.89
N LEU A 101 18.10 -12.63 28.01
CA LEU A 101 17.64 -12.41 26.64
C LEU A 101 18.44 -13.21 25.61
N GLN A 102 19.61 -13.67 25.96
CA GLN A 102 20.47 -14.50 25.09
C GLN A 102 19.79 -15.81 24.67
N ALA A 103 18.89 -16.36 25.51
CA ALA A 103 18.15 -17.59 25.22
C ALA A 103 17.17 -17.44 24.04
N TYR A 104 16.76 -16.21 23.68
CA TYR A 104 15.87 -15.94 22.57
C TYR A 104 16.59 -15.64 21.26
N VAL A 105 17.91 -15.53 21.28
CA VAL A 105 18.74 -15.27 20.10
C VAL A 105 19.35 -16.58 19.62
N PRO A 106 19.25 -16.95 18.33
CA PRO A 106 19.86 -18.15 17.79
C PRO A 106 21.37 -18.24 18.15
N GLU A 107 21.90 -19.45 18.29
CA GLU A 107 23.28 -19.64 18.67
C GLU A 107 24.27 -19.29 17.56
N ASP A 108 23.87 -19.55 16.34
CA ASP A 108 24.64 -19.26 15.14
C ASP A 108 23.74 -19.01 13.91
N GLY A 109 24.32 -18.53 12.81
CA GLY A 109 23.62 -18.28 11.56
C GLY A 109 23.04 -19.55 10.91
N GLU A 110 23.64 -20.72 11.18
CA GLU A 110 23.18 -22.01 10.67
C GLU A 110 21.93 -22.49 11.40
N THR A 111 21.83 -22.25 12.70
CA THR A 111 20.60 -22.49 13.48
C THR A 111 19.44 -21.61 13.00
N LEU A 112 19.70 -20.33 12.72
CA LEU A 112 18.72 -19.43 12.14
C LEU A 112 18.27 -19.92 10.74
N ARG A 113 19.22 -20.32 9.88
CA ARG A 113 18.93 -20.87 8.55
C ARG A 113 18.05 -22.12 8.62
N ARG A 114 18.36 -23.04 9.54
CA ARG A 114 17.55 -24.25 9.77
C ARG A 114 16.15 -23.91 10.27
N ALA A 115 16.03 -23.01 11.23
CA ALA A 115 14.73 -22.56 11.75
C ALA A 115 13.87 -21.91 10.65
N ILE A 116 14.45 -21.05 9.81
CA ILE A 116 13.75 -20.45 8.66
C ILE A 116 13.34 -21.53 7.65
N ALA A 117 14.23 -22.45 7.30
CA ALA A 117 13.94 -23.51 6.34
C ALA A 117 12.84 -24.45 6.84
N GLU A 118 12.83 -24.76 8.14
CA GLU A 118 11.81 -25.59 8.78
C GLU A 118 10.46 -24.86 8.86
N TRP A 119 10.48 -23.56 9.21
CA TRP A 119 9.30 -22.72 9.19
C TRP A 119 8.69 -22.62 7.77
N LEU A 120 9.52 -22.42 6.74
CA LEU A 120 9.07 -22.39 5.34
C LEU A 120 8.47 -23.73 4.91
N ARG A 121 9.07 -24.86 5.31
CA ARG A 121 8.55 -26.19 5.00
C ARG A 121 7.23 -26.46 5.73
N SER A 122 7.16 -26.15 7.02
CA SER A 122 5.94 -26.36 7.82
C SER A 122 4.78 -25.45 7.36
N ASN A 123 5.07 -24.28 6.81
CA ASN A 123 4.07 -23.33 6.30
C ASN A 123 3.92 -23.35 4.77
N ALA A 124 4.55 -24.30 4.06
CA ALA A 124 4.53 -24.33 2.59
C ALA A 124 3.11 -24.36 2.01
N GLY A 125 2.20 -25.11 2.62
CA GLY A 125 0.78 -25.15 2.22
C GLY A 125 0.08 -23.81 2.37
N SER A 126 0.30 -23.13 3.48
CA SER A 126 -0.26 -21.80 3.76
C SER A 126 0.31 -20.76 2.80
N LEU A 127 1.61 -20.82 2.51
CA LEU A 127 2.28 -19.94 1.54
C LEU A 127 1.76 -20.17 0.13
N GLN A 128 1.53 -21.41 -0.28
CA GLN A 128 0.95 -21.73 -1.58
C GLN A 128 -0.49 -21.21 -1.70
N LEU A 129 -1.31 -21.36 -0.65
CA LEU A 129 -2.67 -20.81 -0.63
C LEU A 129 -2.66 -19.28 -0.70
N ALA A 130 -1.78 -18.62 0.06
CA ALA A 130 -1.58 -17.18 0.00
C ALA A 130 -1.16 -16.73 -1.41
N GLY A 131 -0.21 -17.43 -2.04
CA GLY A 131 0.23 -17.15 -3.42
C GLY A 131 -0.90 -17.26 -4.45
N ARG A 132 -1.75 -18.30 -4.33
CA ARG A 132 -2.95 -18.42 -5.19
C ARG A 132 -3.95 -17.29 -4.94
N GLY A 133 -4.13 -16.87 -3.70
CA GLY A 133 -4.97 -15.73 -3.33
C GLY A 133 -4.48 -14.42 -3.94
N ILE A 134 -3.17 -14.18 -3.87
CA ILE A 134 -2.52 -13.00 -4.49
C ILE A 134 -2.71 -13.04 -6.01
N GLY A 135 -2.46 -14.17 -6.68
CA GLY A 135 -2.64 -14.32 -8.12
C GLY A 135 -4.08 -14.03 -8.56
N ARG A 136 -5.08 -14.56 -7.83
CA ARG A 136 -6.48 -14.29 -8.11
C ARG A 136 -6.83 -12.81 -7.93
N SER A 137 -6.34 -12.19 -6.85
CA SER A 137 -6.54 -10.76 -6.60
C SER A 137 -5.90 -9.90 -7.69
N ALA A 138 -4.72 -10.26 -8.19
CA ALA A 138 -4.05 -9.57 -9.30
C ALA A 138 -4.89 -9.59 -10.58
N ILE A 139 -5.52 -10.72 -10.91
CA ILE A 139 -6.44 -10.82 -12.05
C ILE A 139 -7.63 -9.87 -11.87
N HIS A 140 -8.26 -9.86 -10.69
CA HIS A 140 -9.39 -8.95 -10.39
C HIS A 140 -8.96 -7.47 -10.49
N VAL A 141 -7.76 -7.14 -10.01
CA VAL A 141 -7.18 -5.79 -10.13
C VAL A 141 -7.04 -5.39 -11.60
N LEU A 142 -6.41 -6.24 -12.43
CA LEU A 142 -6.23 -5.97 -13.86
C LEU A 142 -7.57 -5.83 -14.59
N MET A 143 -8.52 -6.71 -14.33
CA MET A 143 -9.87 -6.60 -14.91
C MET A 143 -10.56 -5.31 -14.46
N GLY A 144 -10.46 -4.96 -13.19
CA GLY A 144 -11.00 -3.71 -12.66
C GLY A 144 -10.39 -2.48 -13.33
N MET A 145 -9.07 -2.47 -13.53
CA MET A 145 -8.36 -1.38 -14.24
C MET A 145 -8.86 -1.20 -15.68
N VAL A 146 -9.05 -2.31 -16.40
CA VAL A 146 -9.59 -2.28 -17.77
C VAL A 146 -11.01 -1.72 -17.77
N ILE A 147 -11.87 -2.20 -16.86
CA ILE A 147 -13.24 -1.69 -16.74
C ILE A 147 -13.24 -0.20 -16.40
N GLY A 148 -12.41 0.25 -15.47
CA GLY A 148 -12.26 1.66 -15.10
C GLY A 148 -11.81 2.53 -16.27
N ALA A 149 -10.85 2.05 -17.07
CA ALA A 149 -10.40 2.72 -18.30
C ALA A 149 -11.53 2.84 -19.32
N LEU A 150 -12.26 1.76 -19.59
CA LEU A 150 -13.40 1.75 -20.52
C LEU A 150 -14.50 2.69 -20.07
N LEU A 151 -14.85 2.69 -18.78
CA LEU A 151 -15.86 3.60 -18.22
C LEU A 151 -15.42 5.06 -18.35
N SER A 152 -14.13 5.36 -18.15
CA SER A 152 -13.63 6.73 -18.30
C SER A 152 -13.70 7.25 -19.73
N MET A 153 -13.69 6.35 -20.73
CA MET A 153 -13.80 6.70 -22.14
C MET A 153 -15.24 6.88 -22.61
N GLN A 154 -16.23 6.35 -21.86
CA GLN A 154 -17.64 6.52 -22.23
C GLN A 154 -18.06 7.99 -22.08
N LYS A 155 -18.74 8.51 -23.10
CA LYS A 155 -19.37 9.83 -23.04
C LYS A 155 -20.44 9.82 -21.96
N ALA A 156 -20.44 10.83 -21.10
CA ALA A 156 -21.53 11.01 -20.16
C ALA A 156 -22.85 11.17 -20.96
N ALA A 157 -23.79 10.25 -20.79
CA ALA A 157 -25.12 10.39 -21.37
C ALA A 157 -25.76 11.69 -20.88
N ASN A 158 -26.53 12.37 -21.78
CA ASN A 158 -27.19 13.59 -21.43
C ASN A 158 -28.03 13.43 -20.15
N PRO A 159 -27.93 14.35 -19.19
CA PRO A 159 -28.65 14.23 -17.91
C PRO A 159 -30.17 14.10 -18.08
N HIS A 160 -30.74 14.69 -19.14
CA HIS A 160 -32.18 14.68 -19.43
C HIS A 160 -32.71 13.33 -19.96
N GLU A 161 -31.85 12.41 -20.38
CA GLU A 161 -32.27 11.10 -20.91
C GLU A 161 -32.18 9.98 -19.87
N ARG A 162 -31.70 10.29 -18.63
CA ARG A 162 -31.50 9.28 -17.59
C ARG A 162 -32.84 8.95 -16.91
N ARG A 163 -33.16 7.65 -16.89
CA ARG A 163 -34.26 7.14 -16.05
C ARG A 163 -33.91 7.35 -14.57
N ALA A 164 -34.90 7.57 -13.70
CA ALA A 164 -34.72 7.87 -12.29
C ALA A 164 -33.77 6.88 -11.54
N LEU A 165 -33.82 5.59 -11.89
CA LEU A 165 -32.92 4.57 -11.33
C LEU A 165 -31.46 4.80 -11.75
N THR A 166 -31.23 5.11 -13.03
CA THR A 166 -29.88 5.37 -13.56
C THR A 166 -29.27 6.61 -12.92
N GLU A 167 -30.08 7.62 -12.65
CA GLU A 167 -29.64 8.84 -11.97
C GLU A 167 -29.24 8.58 -10.50
N GLN A 168 -30.01 7.77 -9.77
CA GLN A 168 -29.64 7.37 -8.39
C GLN A 168 -28.32 6.58 -8.36
N ILE A 169 -28.18 5.59 -9.24
CA ILE A 169 -26.93 4.81 -9.32
C ILE A 169 -25.75 5.73 -9.67
N ALA A 170 -25.90 6.63 -10.62
CA ALA A 170 -24.86 7.58 -11.00
C ALA A 170 -24.46 8.49 -9.84
N ARG A 171 -25.41 8.98 -9.05
CA ARG A 171 -25.14 9.80 -7.86
C ARG A 171 -24.34 9.01 -6.79
N HIS A 172 -24.77 7.81 -6.44
CA HIS A 172 -24.05 6.97 -5.46
C HIS A 172 -22.64 6.61 -5.94
N THR A 173 -22.49 6.28 -7.23
CA THR A 173 -21.17 5.97 -7.81
C THR A 173 -20.26 7.20 -7.82
N ALA A 174 -20.79 8.38 -8.15
CA ALA A 174 -20.02 9.63 -8.13
C ALA A 174 -19.54 9.98 -6.70
N ARG A 175 -20.38 9.79 -5.69
CA ARG A 175 -20.03 10.00 -4.29
C ARG A 175 -18.95 9.02 -3.82
N LEU A 176 -19.12 7.74 -4.11
CA LEU A 176 -18.11 6.73 -3.80
C LEU A 176 -16.77 7.07 -4.48
N ALA A 177 -16.79 7.47 -5.73
CA ALA A 177 -15.61 7.88 -6.47
C ALA A 177 -14.96 9.16 -5.88
N THR A 178 -15.75 10.07 -5.33
CA THR A 178 -15.24 11.27 -4.63
C THR A 178 -14.63 10.91 -3.27
N ALA A 179 -15.29 10.07 -2.48
CA ALA A 179 -14.75 9.56 -1.22
C ALA A 179 -13.44 8.80 -1.45
N PHE A 180 -13.40 7.93 -2.46
CA PHE A 180 -12.21 7.23 -2.92
C PHE A 180 -11.07 8.19 -3.26
N GLN A 181 -11.34 9.19 -4.10
CA GLN A 181 -10.36 10.18 -4.50
C GLN A 181 -9.75 10.91 -3.28
N ARG A 182 -10.58 11.39 -2.36
CA ARG A 182 -10.12 12.09 -1.14
C ARG A 182 -9.18 11.22 -0.31
N VAL A 183 -9.54 9.96 -0.07
CA VAL A 183 -8.73 9.03 0.74
C VAL A 183 -7.42 8.68 0.03
N VAL A 184 -7.45 8.35 -1.26
CA VAL A 184 -6.26 7.99 -2.03
C VAL A 184 -5.28 9.15 -2.14
N PHE A 185 -5.75 10.37 -2.40
CA PHE A 185 -4.89 11.56 -2.44
C PHE A 185 -4.29 11.87 -1.06
N ALA A 186 -5.09 11.75 0.01
CA ALA A 186 -4.56 11.90 1.36
C ALA A 186 -3.46 10.88 1.63
N GLN A 187 -3.68 9.60 1.31
CA GLN A 187 -2.69 8.54 1.50
C GLN A 187 -1.42 8.75 0.67
N PHE A 188 -1.56 9.25 -0.56
CA PHE A 188 -0.41 9.63 -1.39
C PHE A 188 0.47 10.69 -0.70
N TRP A 189 -0.12 11.77 -0.19
CA TRP A 189 0.61 12.81 0.51
C TRP A 189 1.25 12.31 1.81
N ILE A 190 0.55 11.48 2.57
CA ILE A 190 1.07 10.86 3.78
C ILE A 190 2.27 10.00 3.47
N SER A 191 2.17 9.13 2.46
CA SER A 191 3.27 8.28 2.01
C SER A 191 4.47 9.10 1.55
N LEU A 192 4.24 10.19 0.81
CA LEU A 192 5.29 11.09 0.34
C LEU A 192 6.04 11.75 1.50
N ILE A 193 5.31 12.26 2.49
CA ILE A 193 5.88 12.89 3.69
C ILE A 193 6.68 11.86 4.49
N ASN A 194 6.13 10.67 4.70
CA ASN A 194 6.81 9.59 5.43
C ASN A 194 8.09 9.16 4.70
N THR A 195 8.03 9.02 3.38
CA THR A 195 9.19 8.72 2.53
C THR A 195 10.26 9.80 2.62
N PHE A 196 9.86 11.07 2.63
CA PHE A 196 10.80 12.17 2.80
C PHE A 196 11.53 12.10 4.16
N PHE A 197 10.81 11.85 5.25
CA PHE A 197 11.42 11.68 6.57
C PHE A 197 12.33 10.45 6.62
N THR A 198 11.93 9.36 6.01
CA THR A 198 12.76 8.13 5.91
C THR A 198 14.04 8.41 5.14
N TRP A 199 13.96 9.08 4.00
CA TRP A 199 15.14 9.47 3.23
C TRP A 199 16.05 10.41 4.04
N LEU A 200 15.49 11.44 4.67
CA LEU A 200 16.23 12.38 5.50
C LEU A 200 16.99 11.66 6.62
N TYR A 201 16.35 10.68 7.25
CA TYR A 201 16.99 9.90 8.31
C TYR A 201 18.10 8.99 7.79
N LEU A 202 17.80 8.16 6.80
CA LEU A 202 18.72 7.13 6.32
C LEU A 202 19.90 7.72 5.54
N ASP A 203 19.66 8.74 4.70
CA ASP A 203 20.67 9.28 3.79
C ASP A 203 21.38 10.51 4.36
N VAL A 204 20.75 11.28 5.24
CA VAL A 204 21.35 12.49 5.80
C VAL A 204 21.77 12.29 7.25
N VAL A 205 20.80 11.96 8.14
CA VAL A 205 21.09 11.89 9.59
C VAL A 205 22.12 10.81 9.90
N LEU A 206 21.90 9.56 9.48
CA LEU A 206 22.81 8.46 9.78
C LEU A 206 24.20 8.68 9.17
N ARG A 207 24.29 9.26 7.96
CA ARG A 207 25.59 9.60 7.36
C ARG A 207 26.36 10.67 8.14
N LEU A 208 25.67 11.67 8.71
CA LEU A 208 26.33 12.66 9.57
C LEU A 208 26.95 12.03 10.82
N PHE A 209 26.43 10.90 11.28
CA PHE A 209 26.99 10.09 12.36
C PHE A 209 28.01 9.02 11.88
N GLY A 210 28.38 9.04 10.59
CA GLY A 210 29.36 8.12 10.01
C GLY A 210 28.81 6.72 9.74
N VAL A 211 27.47 6.55 9.68
CA VAL A 211 26.82 5.28 9.41
C VAL A 211 26.31 5.27 7.97
N ASP A 212 26.86 4.38 7.14
CA ASP A 212 26.45 4.19 5.75
C ASP A 212 25.54 2.96 5.61
N VAL A 213 24.23 3.19 5.72
CA VAL A 213 23.24 2.10 5.63
C VAL A 213 23.16 1.57 4.19
N PRO A 214 23.22 0.24 3.99
CA PRO A 214 23.06 -0.35 2.66
C PRO A 214 21.60 -0.20 2.16
N LEU A 215 21.42 -0.25 0.84
CA LEU A 215 20.10 -0.32 0.20
C LEU A 215 19.16 0.89 0.47
N VAL A 216 19.68 2.05 0.91
CA VAL A 216 18.87 3.24 1.25
C VAL A 216 17.87 3.58 0.14
N LYS A 217 18.29 3.58 -1.13
CA LYS A 217 17.40 3.89 -2.27
C LYS A 217 16.24 2.91 -2.37
N ILE A 218 16.50 1.63 -2.13
CA ILE A 218 15.47 0.58 -2.16
C ILE A 218 14.50 0.76 -0.98
N LEU A 219 15.02 1.04 0.22
CA LEU A 219 14.21 1.29 1.41
C LEU A 219 13.30 2.51 1.25
N VAL A 220 13.79 3.59 0.65
CA VAL A 220 13.03 4.81 0.37
C VAL A 220 11.90 4.52 -0.65
N ILE A 221 12.22 3.83 -1.74
CA ILE A 221 11.21 3.44 -2.74
C ILE A 221 10.19 2.47 -2.13
N LEU A 222 10.65 1.49 -1.37
CA LEU A 222 9.78 0.55 -0.65
C LEU A 222 8.84 1.30 0.29
N THR A 223 9.35 2.23 1.11
CA THR A 223 8.55 3.05 2.03
C THR A 223 7.46 3.81 1.30
N PHE A 224 7.76 4.39 0.13
CA PHE A 224 6.77 5.08 -0.68
C PHE A 224 5.67 4.13 -1.19
N ILE A 225 6.06 3.03 -1.85
CA ILE A 225 5.12 2.11 -2.48
C ILE A 225 4.23 1.44 -1.44
N VAL A 226 4.85 0.91 -0.37
CA VAL A 226 4.13 0.20 0.68
C VAL A 226 3.33 1.19 1.54
N GLY A 227 3.85 2.40 1.74
CA GLY A 227 3.18 3.51 2.45
C GLY A 227 1.87 3.96 1.80
N LEU A 228 1.61 3.63 0.54
CA LEU A 228 0.30 3.82 -0.09
C LEU A 228 -0.79 2.89 0.50
N LEU A 229 -0.39 1.83 1.21
CA LEU A 229 -1.31 0.93 1.92
C LEU A 229 -1.48 1.43 3.38
N PRO A 230 -2.69 1.83 3.78
CA PRO A 230 -2.93 2.30 5.14
C PRO A 230 -2.52 1.25 6.19
N ILE A 231 -1.88 1.66 7.25
CA ILE A 231 -1.46 0.86 8.42
C ILE A 231 -0.41 -0.20 8.09
N ILE A 232 -0.68 -1.13 7.15
CA ILE A 232 0.21 -2.24 6.79
C ILE A 232 1.51 -1.71 6.19
N GLY A 233 1.43 -0.61 5.44
CA GLY A 233 2.59 0.01 4.80
C GLY A 233 3.69 0.34 5.78
N ASN A 234 3.34 1.02 6.85
CA ASN A 234 4.30 1.41 7.88
C ASN A 234 4.90 0.21 8.61
N LEU A 235 4.10 -0.83 8.86
CA LEU A 235 4.61 -2.03 9.50
C LEU A 235 5.70 -2.71 8.64
N ILE A 236 5.44 -2.87 7.33
CA ILE A 236 6.39 -3.50 6.41
C ILE A 236 7.65 -2.63 6.23
N SER A 237 7.48 -1.32 5.96
CA SER A 237 8.63 -0.44 5.73
C SER A 237 9.49 -0.29 6.98
N ASN A 238 8.88 -0.09 8.15
CA ASN A 238 9.61 0.04 9.41
C ASN A 238 10.36 -1.23 9.76
N THR A 239 9.75 -2.41 9.57
CA THR A 239 10.43 -3.69 9.76
C THR A 239 11.62 -3.84 8.83
N ALA A 240 11.45 -3.52 7.53
CA ALA A 240 12.55 -3.57 6.56
C ALA A 240 13.70 -2.62 6.94
N ILE A 241 13.39 -1.39 7.35
CA ILE A 241 14.38 -0.39 7.76
C ILE A 241 15.15 -0.89 8.99
N VAL A 242 14.47 -1.35 10.04
CA VAL A 242 15.12 -1.84 11.27
C VAL A 242 15.99 -3.04 10.98
N VAL A 243 15.53 -3.99 10.16
CA VAL A 243 16.31 -5.17 9.76
C VAL A 243 17.57 -4.79 8.99
N VAL A 244 17.47 -3.83 8.04
CA VAL A 244 18.65 -3.37 7.31
C VAL A 244 19.58 -2.55 8.22
N CYS A 245 19.05 -1.68 9.08
CA CYS A 245 19.87 -0.94 10.05
C CYS A 245 20.55 -1.86 11.08
N LEU A 246 20.00 -3.03 11.35
CA LEU A 246 20.63 -4.02 12.20
C LEU A 246 21.97 -4.53 11.61
N SER A 247 22.14 -4.52 10.27
CA SER A 247 23.42 -4.86 9.63
C SER A 247 24.56 -3.88 9.95
N GLU A 248 24.23 -2.67 10.43
CA GLU A 248 25.19 -1.66 10.89
C GLU A 248 25.38 -1.68 12.43
N GLY A 249 24.70 -2.60 13.11
CA GLY A 249 24.81 -2.86 14.54
C GLY A 249 23.54 -2.56 15.33
N LEU A 250 23.46 -3.17 16.51
CA LEU A 250 22.31 -3.05 17.42
C LEU A 250 22.01 -1.60 17.83
N PRO A 251 23.00 -0.72 18.13
CA PRO A 251 22.72 0.68 18.46
C PRO A 251 22.05 1.44 17.33
N VAL A 252 22.45 1.18 16.07
CA VAL A 252 21.86 1.82 14.86
C VAL A 252 20.42 1.35 14.67
N ALA A 253 20.16 0.04 14.81
CA ALA A 253 18.82 -0.51 14.74
C ALA A 253 17.90 0.04 15.83
N ALA A 254 18.39 0.15 17.08
CA ALA A 254 17.64 0.71 18.20
C ALA A 254 17.32 2.20 17.97
N ALA A 255 18.29 3.00 17.53
CA ALA A 255 18.09 4.40 17.19
C ALA A 255 17.09 4.56 16.05
N SER A 256 17.17 3.71 15.02
CA SER A 256 16.23 3.69 13.90
C SER A 256 14.81 3.34 14.36
N LEU A 257 14.66 2.35 15.24
CA LEU A 257 13.35 2.01 15.82
C LEU A 257 12.75 3.17 16.58
N VAL A 258 13.53 3.84 17.43
CA VAL A 258 13.08 5.04 18.18
C VAL A 258 12.66 6.15 17.21
N TYR A 259 13.47 6.44 16.20
CA TYR A 259 13.15 7.42 15.19
C TYR A 259 11.84 7.10 14.46
N LEU A 260 11.66 5.87 13.99
CA LEU A 260 10.47 5.42 13.29
C LEU A 260 9.20 5.51 14.17
N VAL A 261 9.32 5.21 15.47
CA VAL A 261 8.22 5.40 16.42
C VAL A 261 7.86 6.89 16.54
N VAL A 262 8.83 7.79 16.62
CA VAL A 262 8.60 9.25 16.69
C VAL A 262 7.93 9.74 15.39
N VAL A 263 8.46 9.34 14.23
CA VAL A 263 7.86 9.70 12.92
C VAL A 263 6.45 9.15 12.78
N HIS A 264 6.20 7.93 13.23
CA HIS A 264 4.85 7.35 13.23
C HIS A 264 3.87 8.14 14.12
N LYS A 265 4.31 8.65 15.27
CA LYS A 265 3.50 9.53 16.11
C LYS A 265 3.21 10.87 15.41
N LEU A 266 4.20 11.44 14.74
CA LEU A 266 4.04 12.64 13.92
C LEU A 266 3.08 12.41 12.75
N GLU A 267 3.21 11.28 12.06
CA GLU A 267 2.31 10.84 10.99
C GLU A 267 0.87 10.71 11.48
N TYR A 268 0.66 10.11 12.65
CA TYR A 268 -0.68 10.02 13.27
C TYR A 268 -1.30 11.40 13.48
N PHE A 269 -0.51 12.36 13.95
CA PHE A 269 -0.96 13.75 14.11
C PHE A 269 -1.28 14.42 12.77
N LEU A 270 -0.43 14.23 11.75
CA LEU A 270 -0.65 14.73 10.40
C LEU A 270 -1.89 14.09 9.75
N ASN A 271 -2.08 12.79 9.93
CA ASN A 271 -3.27 12.07 9.48
C ASN A 271 -4.55 12.63 10.11
N ALA A 272 -4.53 12.86 11.42
CA ALA A 272 -5.67 13.46 12.11
C ALA A 272 -5.98 14.86 11.56
N ARG A 273 -4.98 15.62 11.15
CA ARG A 273 -5.14 16.98 10.61
C ARG A 273 -5.50 16.99 9.13
N ILE A 274 -4.92 16.12 8.32
CA ILE A 274 -5.15 16.04 6.86
C ILE A 274 -6.45 15.29 6.56
N ILE A 275 -6.64 14.11 7.13
CA ILE A 275 -7.83 13.28 6.90
C ILE A 275 -9.00 13.76 7.73
N GLY A 276 -8.77 14.16 8.99
CA GLY A 276 -9.82 14.63 9.90
C GLY A 276 -10.58 15.84 9.37
N SER A 277 -9.91 16.75 8.65
CA SER A 277 -10.55 17.90 8.01
C SER A 277 -11.41 17.52 6.79
N HIS A 278 -11.12 16.37 6.14
CA HIS A 278 -11.80 15.96 4.91
C HIS A 278 -12.91 14.92 5.12
N ILE A 279 -12.87 14.15 6.22
CA ILE A 279 -13.82 13.04 6.44
C ILE A 279 -14.67 13.28 7.71
N ASN A 280 -14.32 14.22 8.60
CA ASN A 280 -14.98 14.46 9.89
C ASN A 280 -15.14 13.17 10.73
N ALA A 281 -14.19 12.23 10.62
CA ALA A 281 -14.23 10.94 11.27
C ALA A 281 -13.49 10.98 12.61
N ARG A 282 -14.08 10.39 13.65
CA ARG A 282 -13.36 10.13 14.89
C ARG A 282 -12.48 8.88 14.70
N ALA A 283 -11.31 8.87 15.35
CA ALA A 283 -10.35 7.75 15.17
C ALA A 283 -10.96 6.37 15.48
N TRP A 284 -11.77 6.26 16.55
CA TRP A 284 -12.41 5.01 16.91
C TRP A 284 -13.44 4.51 15.86
N GLU A 285 -14.13 5.44 15.19
CA GLU A 285 -15.09 5.11 14.12
C GLU A 285 -14.38 4.43 12.94
N LEU A 286 -13.21 4.98 12.56
CA LEU A 286 -12.36 4.38 11.52
C LEU A 286 -11.81 3.02 11.92
N LEU A 287 -11.40 2.86 13.20
CA LEU A 287 -10.91 1.56 13.70
C LEU A 287 -12.00 0.50 13.67
N VAL A 288 -13.23 0.83 14.07
CA VAL A 288 -14.37 -0.09 13.96
C VAL A 288 -14.67 -0.44 12.51
N ALA A 289 -14.69 0.55 11.61
CA ALA A 289 -14.90 0.31 10.18
C ALA A 289 -13.79 -0.59 9.60
N MET A 290 -12.54 -0.38 9.99
CA MET A 290 -11.40 -1.21 9.58
C MET A 290 -11.53 -2.64 10.08
N LEU A 291 -11.90 -2.85 11.34
CA LEU A 291 -12.09 -4.18 11.93
C LEU A 291 -13.21 -4.95 11.21
N VAL A 292 -14.34 -4.30 10.97
CA VAL A 292 -15.49 -4.92 10.28
C VAL A 292 -15.14 -5.27 8.83
N MET A 293 -14.49 -4.33 8.13
CA MET A 293 -14.12 -4.53 6.73
C MET A 293 -12.98 -5.54 6.56
N GLU A 294 -12.05 -5.61 7.51
CA GLU A 294 -11.00 -6.63 7.55
C GLU A 294 -11.61 -8.02 7.76
N ALA A 295 -12.51 -8.18 8.72
CA ALA A 295 -13.18 -9.45 8.96
C ALA A 295 -14.00 -9.92 7.74
N ALA A 296 -14.59 -8.99 6.96
CA ALA A 296 -15.40 -9.31 5.79
C ALA A 296 -14.56 -9.59 4.51
N PHE A 297 -13.44 -8.88 4.31
CA PHE A 297 -12.69 -8.84 3.05
C PHE A 297 -11.18 -9.03 3.21
N GLY A 298 -10.69 -9.27 4.43
CA GLY A 298 -9.27 -9.34 4.74
C GLY A 298 -8.54 -8.02 4.47
N ILE A 299 -7.29 -8.10 4.03
CA ILE A 299 -6.42 -6.94 3.76
C ILE A 299 -7.07 -5.94 2.79
N THR A 300 -7.77 -6.41 1.76
CA THR A 300 -8.47 -5.53 0.81
C THR A 300 -9.57 -4.72 1.50
N GLY A 301 -10.25 -5.33 2.48
CA GLY A 301 -11.24 -4.65 3.31
C GLY A 301 -10.63 -3.56 4.19
N LEU A 302 -9.48 -3.81 4.77
CA LEU A 302 -8.75 -2.84 5.56
C LEU A 302 -8.39 -1.58 4.75
N ILE A 303 -7.95 -1.75 3.50
CA ILE A 303 -7.65 -0.65 2.57
C ILE A 303 -8.93 0.11 2.18
N ALA A 304 -10.03 -0.61 1.97
CA ALA A 304 -11.29 -0.04 1.55
C ALA A 304 -12.07 0.66 2.69
N ALA A 305 -11.82 0.29 3.94
CA ALA A 305 -12.56 0.77 5.09
C ALA A 305 -12.67 2.30 5.20
N PRO A 306 -11.58 3.09 5.08
CA PRO A 306 -11.66 4.55 5.14
C PRO A 306 -12.54 5.14 4.01
N ILE A 307 -12.51 4.50 2.83
CA ILE A 307 -13.27 4.95 1.65
C ILE A 307 -14.76 4.73 1.85
N PHE A 308 -15.14 3.51 2.26
CA PHE A 308 -16.53 3.17 2.50
C PHE A 308 -17.09 3.92 3.70
N TYR A 309 -16.29 4.11 4.75
CA TYR A 309 -16.67 4.91 5.89
C TYR A 309 -16.95 6.38 5.51
N ALA A 310 -16.05 7.00 4.73
CA ALA A 310 -16.23 8.35 4.23
C ALA A 310 -17.52 8.48 3.39
N TYR A 311 -17.74 7.54 2.47
CA TYR A 311 -18.95 7.49 1.66
C TYR A 311 -20.21 7.34 2.53
N PHE A 312 -20.21 6.41 3.48
CA PHE A 312 -21.37 6.14 4.33
C PHE A 312 -21.70 7.32 5.25
N LYS A 313 -20.70 7.96 5.83
CA LYS A 313 -20.87 9.14 6.69
C LYS A 313 -21.44 10.34 5.92
N GLU A 314 -21.00 10.55 4.68
CA GLU A 314 -21.53 11.60 3.81
C GLU A 314 -23.02 11.34 3.46
N GLU A 315 -23.37 10.07 3.21
CA GLU A 315 -24.76 9.66 2.95
C GLU A 315 -25.67 9.88 4.18
N LEU A 316 -25.19 9.55 5.38
CA LEU A 316 -25.93 9.79 6.64
C LEU A 316 -26.16 11.27 6.91
N ARG A 317 -25.13 12.10 6.68
CA ARG A 317 -25.20 13.55 6.85
C ARG A 317 -26.25 14.19 5.94
N GLU A 318 -26.34 13.80 4.69
CA GLU A 318 -27.34 14.33 3.78
C GLU A 318 -28.77 13.94 4.17
N LYS A 319 -28.92 12.80 4.85
CA LYS A 319 -30.21 12.37 5.38
C LYS A 319 -30.53 12.95 6.75
N GLY A 320 -29.65 13.81 7.30
CA GLY A 320 -29.84 14.41 8.62
C GLY A 320 -29.72 13.40 9.79
N LEU A 321 -29.02 12.26 9.56
CA LEU A 321 -28.86 11.17 10.53
C LEU A 321 -27.48 11.18 11.23
N ALA A 322 -26.57 12.07 10.86
CA ALA A 322 -25.23 12.23 11.45
C ALA A 322 -24.76 13.67 11.44
#